data_8ec07666047ff006e0ca0830aa00c3fa
#
_entry.id   8ec07666047ff006e0ca0830aa00c3fa
#
_cell.length_a   1.000
_cell.length_b   1.000
_cell.length_c   1.000
_cell.angle_alpha   90.00
_cell.angle_beta   90.00
_cell.angle_gamma   90.00
#
_symmetry.space_group_name_H-M   'P 1'
#
loop_
_entity.id
_entity.type
_entity.pdbx_description
1 polymer ?
#
loop_
_entity_poly.entity_id
_entity_poly.type
_entity_poly.pdbx_seq_one_letter_code
_entity_poly.pdbx_strand_id
1 'polypeptide(L)'
;AAPAALSTLFPADLRRLSAFAALWTLFDMGRTFIFSGFTWNALVSCLAIPGPVGSLLIQPAAWVGEDGLTLGLVVLSLLCGTAVLEQTALARWVTRKLAPGTLPPPCLPHLRRRVLVCSGVGILAWCGVAGLRLHTAHPTGEPGPIAVIVQGNVPETEKIGRQSPRDIFMRYLGLTAQGVQAAQALQTTQRKPGEHFRPIVFLWPETSFPGYELIQNSPRARQAIMEWAV
;
A
#
# COMPACT_ATOMS: atom_id res chain seq x y z
N ALA A 1 -17.73 -6.67 -7.82
CA ALA A 1 -18.83 -7.09 -8.72
C ALA A 1 -18.78 -6.38 -10.08
N ALA A 2 -18.70 -5.01 -10.14
CA ALA A 2 -18.77 -4.27 -11.39
C ALA A 2 -17.67 -4.62 -12.42
N PRO A 3 -16.38 -4.72 -12.10
CA PRO A 3 -15.35 -5.13 -13.08
C PRO A 3 -15.63 -6.50 -13.69
N ALA A 4 -16.09 -7.45 -12.89
CA ALA A 4 -16.44 -8.78 -13.38
C ALA A 4 -17.63 -8.75 -14.34
N ALA A 5 -18.69 -8.02 -13.99
CA ALA A 5 -19.86 -7.88 -14.85
C ALA A 5 -19.52 -7.20 -16.20
N LEU A 6 -18.77 -6.08 -16.15
CA LEU A 6 -18.37 -5.36 -17.35
C LEU A 6 -17.43 -6.19 -18.24
N SER A 7 -16.55 -7.01 -17.66
CA SER A 7 -15.65 -7.86 -18.43
C SER A 7 -16.41 -8.93 -19.26
N THR A 8 -17.64 -9.27 -18.90
CA THR A 8 -18.48 -10.23 -19.67
C THR A 8 -18.93 -9.68 -21.04
N LEU A 9 -18.83 -8.37 -21.26
CA LEU A 9 -19.08 -7.73 -22.56
C LEU A 9 -18.02 -8.11 -23.61
N PHE A 10 -16.88 -8.64 -23.18
CA PHE A 10 -15.79 -9.09 -24.04
C PHE A 10 -15.87 -10.60 -24.31
N PRO A 11 -15.36 -11.07 -25.46
CA PRO A 11 -15.29 -12.49 -25.76
C PRO A 11 -14.61 -13.30 -24.66
N ALA A 12 -15.03 -14.55 -24.46
CA ALA A 12 -14.51 -15.46 -23.42
C ALA A 12 -13.10 -16.00 -23.77
N ASP A 13 -12.16 -15.11 -24.04
CA ASP A 13 -10.77 -15.38 -24.37
C ASP A 13 -9.83 -14.46 -23.55
N LEU A 14 -8.60 -14.29 -23.99
CA LEU A 14 -7.63 -13.40 -23.34
C LEU A 14 -8.11 -11.95 -23.26
N ARG A 15 -9.00 -11.49 -24.17
CA ARG A 15 -9.56 -10.16 -24.13
C ARG A 15 -10.40 -9.94 -22.88
N ARG A 16 -11.20 -10.94 -22.46
CA ARG A 16 -11.97 -10.85 -21.21
C ARG A 16 -11.07 -10.75 -19.98
N LEU A 17 -9.98 -11.52 -19.94
CA LEU A 17 -9.00 -11.46 -18.85
C LEU A 17 -8.31 -10.10 -18.81
N SER A 18 -7.87 -9.59 -19.96
CA SER A 18 -7.28 -8.25 -20.06
C SER A 18 -8.26 -7.15 -19.66
N ALA A 19 -9.51 -7.25 -20.15
CA ALA A 19 -10.56 -6.31 -19.79
C ALA A 19 -10.87 -6.35 -18.29
N PHE A 20 -10.93 -7.54 -17.68
CA PHE A 20 -11.13 -7.67 -16.24
C PHE A 20 -9.99 -7.01 -15.46
N ALA A 21 -8.73 -7.26 -15.84
CA ALA A 21 -7.56 -6.66 -15.17
C ALA A 21 -7.58 -5.13 -15.28
N ALA A 22 -7.82 -4.61 -16.48
CA ALA A 22 -7.92 -3.17 -16.72
C ALA A 22 -9.07 -2.53 -15.92
N LEU A 23 -10.26 -3.12 -15.98
CA LEU A 23 -11.43 -2.63 -15.27
C LEU A 23 -11.22 -2.70 -13.75
N TRP A 24 -10.63 -3.77 -13.23
CA TRP A 24 -10.31 -3.86 -11.80
C TRP A 24 -9.44 -2.67 -11.37
N THR A 25 -8.34 -2.44 -12.08
CA THR A 25 -7.40 -1.35 -11.77
C THR A 25 -8.08 0.03 -11.89
N LEU A 26 -8.85 0.25 -12.96
CA LEU A 26 -9.60 1.51 -13.15
C LEU A 26 -10.62 1.76 -12.04
N PHE A 27 -11.32 0.74 -11.58
CA PHE A 27 -12.24 0.87 -10.45
C PHE A 27 -11.50 1.11 -9.13
N ASP A 28 -10.33 0.52 -8.97
CA ASP A 28 -9.47 0.76 -7.79
C ASP A 28 -8.97 2.22 -7.78
N MET A 29 -8.46 2.73 -8.90
CA MET A 29 -8.12 4.14 -9.09
C MET A 29 -9.33 5.07 -8.88
N GLY A 30 -10.49 4.68 -9.42
CA GLY A 30 -11.72 5.46 -9.31
C GLY A 30 -12.19 5.69 -7.88
N ARG A 31 -11.86 4.79 -6.94
CA ARG A 31 -12.19 4.96 -5.53
C ARG A 31 -11.60 6.22 -4.91
N THR A 32 -10.50 6.74 -5.47
CA THR A 32 -9.89 8.01 -5.06
C THR A 32 -10.83 9.21 -5.26
N PHE A 33 -11.73 9.11 -6.24
CA PHE A 33 -12.60 10.22 -6.67
C PHE A 33 -14.07 10.03 -6.30
N ILE A 34 -14.44 8.80 -5.85
CA ILE A 34 -15.84 8.43 -5.56
C ILE A 34 -16.06 8.46 -4.05
N PHE A 35 -17.24 8.94 -3.63
CA PHE A 35 -17.64 9.08 -2.23
C PHE A 35 -16.68 10.00 -1.45
N SER A 36 -16.03 9.48 -0.41
CA SER A 36 -15.08 10.22 0.43
C SER A 36 -13.64 10.19 -0.06
N GLY A 37 -13.37 9.58 -1.22
CA GLY A 37 -12.00 9.38 -1.71
C GLY A 37 -11.20 8.36 -0.88
N PHE A 38 -11.87 7.35 -0.34
CA PHE A 38 -11.26 6.35 0.54
C PHE A 38 -10.51 5.29 -0.29
N THR A 39 -9.19 5.40 -0.32
CA THR A 39 -8.31 4.54 -1.13
C THR A 39 -7.64 3.40 -0.35
N TRP A 40 -7.97 3.23 0.91
CA TRP A 40 -7.37 2.22 1.76
C TRP A 40 -7.61 0.80 1.23
N ASN A 41 -6.67 -0.09 1.50
CA ASN A 41 -6.71 -1.49 1.09
C ASN A 41 -6.72 -1.69 -0.43
N ALA A 42 -5.88 -0.96 -1.16
CA ALA A 42 -5.57 -1.35 -2.53
C ALA A 42 -5.08 -2.80 -2.55
N LEU A 43 -5.46 -3.53 -3.59
CA LEU A 43 -5.13 -4.97 -3.68
C LEU A 43 -3.64 -5.24 -3.50
N VAL A 44 -2.80 -4.36 -4.02
CA VAL A 44 -1.34 -4.50 -3.96
C VAL A 44 -0.77 -4.37 -2.54
N SER A 45 -1.50 -3.80 -1.60
CA SER A 45 -1.05 -3.69 -0.20
C SER A 45 -0.77 -5.06 0.44
N CYS A 46 -1.37 -6.15 -0.10
CA CYS A 46 -1.05 -7.51 0.32
C CYS A 46 0.41 -7.93 0.07
N LEU A 47 1.13 -7.23 -0.81
CA LEU A 47 2.56 -7.46 -1.06
C LEU A 47 3.46 -6.75 -0.05
N ALA A 48 2.96 -5.80 0.71
CA ALA A 48 3.70 -5.05 1.72
C ALA A 48 3.86 -5.85 3.03
N ILE A 49 4.31 -7.09 2.92
CA ILE A 49 4.60 -7.94 4.08
C ILE A 49 5.93 -7.51 4.73
N PRO A 50 6.06 -7.63 6.07
CA PRO A 50 7.32 -7.31 6.74
C PRO A 50 8.49 -8.18 6.26
N GLY A 51 9.66 -7.57 6.17
CA GLY A 51 10.90 -8.29 5.84
C GLY A 51 11.35 -8.20 4.38
N PRO A 52 12.44 -8.90 4.03
CA PRO A 52 13.09 -8.75 2.74
C PRO A 52 12.23 -9.18 1.54
N VAL A 53 11.33 -10.14 1.74
CA VAL A 53 10.43 -10.59 0.66
C VAL A 53 9.43 -9.49 0.30
N GLY A 54 8.77 -8.88 1.28
CA GLY A 54 7.85 -7.77 1.03
C GLY A 54 8.58 -6.57 0.41
N SER A 55 9.76 -6.24 0.94
CA SER A 55 10.62 -5.19 0.36
C SER A 55 10.93 -5.45 -1.11
N LEU A 56 11.20 -6.70 -1.50
CA LEU A 56 11.43 -7.08 -2.89
C LEU A 56 10.16 -6.92 -3.74
N LEU A 57 9.04 -7.42 -3.24
CA LEU A 57 7.78 -7.47 -3.99
C LEU A 57 7.21 -6.08 -4.32
N ILE A 58 7.41 -5.10 -3.45
CA ILE A 58 6.88 -3.74 -3.64
C ILE A 58 7.78 -2.82 -4.48
N GLN A 59 9.04 -3.19 -4.76
CA GLN A 59 9.99 -2.31 -5.47
C GLN A 59 9.48 -1.79 -6.82
N PRO A 60 8.79 -2.56 -7.66
CA PRO A 60 8.30 -2.05 -8.93
C PRO A 60 7.33 -0.88 -8.80
N ALA A 61 6.68 -0.69 -7.65
CA ALA A 61 5.85 0.48 -7.39
C ALA A 61 6.58 1.81 -7.59
N ALA A 62 7.91 1.82 -7.46
CA ALA A 62 8.72 3.02 -7.69
C ALA A 62 8.70 3.53 -9.14
N TRP A 63 8.33 2.68 -10.11
CA TRP A 63 8.23 3.06 -11.53
C TRP A 63 6.80 3.13 -12.03
N VAL A 64 5.96 2.19 -11.58
CA VAL A 64 4.58 2.06 -12.09
C VAL A 64 3.52 2.52 -11.11
N GLY A 65 3.92 2.92 -9.92
CA GLY A 65 3.00 3.29 -8.84
C GLY A 65 2.25 2.10 -8.27
N GLU A 66 1.34 2.39 -7.36
CA GLU A 66 0.46 1.41 -6.71
C GLU A 66 -0.49 0.76 -7.73
N ASP A 67 -1.06 1.55 -8.61
CA ASP A 67 -2.04 1.11 -9.61
C ASP A 67 -1.41 0.19 -10.66
N GLY A 68 -0.21 0.53 -11.14
CA GLY A 68 0.52 -0.32 -12.08
C GLY A 68 0.94 -1.66 -11.45
N LEU A 69 1.29 -1.63 -10.17
CA LEU A 69 1.61 -2.84 -9.41
C LEU A 69 0.35 -3.71 -9.22
N THR A 70 -0.80 -3.09 -8.93
CA THR A 70 -2.11 -3.76 -8.86
C THR A 70 -2.46 -4.42 -10.20
N LEU A 71 -2.30 -3.71 -11.32
CA LEU A 71 -2.53 -4.28 -12.65
C LEU A 71 -1.64 -5.51 -12.89
N GLY A 72 -0.35 -5.40 -12.60
CA GLY A 72 0.61 -6.51 -12.75
C GLY A 72 0.22 -7.71 -11.89
N LEU A 73 -0.18 -7.49 -10.65
CA LEU A 73 -0.62 -8.55 -9.74
C LEU A 73 -1.89 -9.23 -10.24
N VAL A 74 -2.88 -8.48 -10.71
CA VAL A 74 -4.13 -9.04 -11.25
C VAL A 74 -3.85 -9.84 -12.52
N VAL A 75 -3.08 -9.30 -13.46
CA VAL A 75 -2.70 -10.00 -14.70
C VAL A 75 -1.99 -11.30 -14.37
N LEU A 76 -0.98 -11.27 -13.50
CA LEU A 76 -0.21 -12.45 -13.11
C LEU A 76 -1.10 -13.50 -12.44
N SER A 77 -1.98 -13.07 -11.54
CA SER A 77 -2.94 -13.96 -10.86
C SER A 77 -3.92 -14.63 -11.83
N LEU A 78 -4.42 -13.88 -12.83
CA LEU A 78 -5.32 -14.41 -13.85
C LEU A 78 -4.58 -15.43 -14.74
N LEU A 79 -3.36 -15.12 -15.18
CA LEU A 79 -2.56 -16.02 -15.99
C LEU A 79 -2.23 -17.32 -15.24
N CYS A 80 -1.73 -17.22 -14.03
CA CYS A 80 -1.44 -18.38 -13.19
C CYS A 80 -2.73 -19.17 -12.88
N GLY A 81 -3.81 -18.46 -12.52
CA GLY A 81 -5.10 -19.06 -12.22
C GLY A 81 -5.66 -19.88 -13.39
N THR A 82 -5.65 -19.33 -14.60
CA THR A 82 -6.13 -20.06 -15.78
C THR A 82 -5.27 -21.28 -16.09
N ALA A 83 -3.95 -21.19 -15.92
CA ALA A 83 -3.05 -22.29 -16.21
C ALA A 83 -3.13 -23.44 -15.18
N VAL A 84 -3.43 -23.14 -13.92
CA VAL A 84 -3.43 -24.10 -12.82
C VAL A 84 -4.85 -24.63 -12.55
N LEU A 85 -5.85 -23.77 -12.51
CA LEU A 85 -7.20 -24.11 -12.09
C LEU A 85 -7.93 -25.05 -13.05
N GLU A 86 -7.65 -24.96 -14.36
CA GLU A 86 -8.29 -25.85 -15.35
C GLU A 86 -8.08 -27.35 -15.05
N GLN A 87 -7.05 -27.69 -14.28
CA GLN A 87 -6.72 -29.09 -13.99
C GLN A 87 -7.20 -29.57 -12.62
N THR A 88 -7.65 -28.68 -11.76
CA THR A 88 -8.09 -29.09 -10.42
C THR A 88 -9.52 -29.63 -10.47
N ALA A 89 -9.77 -30.69 -9.70
CA ALA A 89 -11.12 -31.20 -9.51
C ALA A 89 -12.06 -30.12 -8.95
N LEU A 90 -11.52 -29.22 -8.14
CA LEU A 90 -12.25 -28.09 -7.56
C LEU A 90 -12.72 -27.10 -8.64
N ALA A 91 -11.85 -26.71 -9.56
CA ALA A 91 -12.23 -25.78 -10.64
C ALA A 91 -13.30 -26.38 -11.53
N ARG A 92 -13.20 -27.65 -11.89
CA ARG A 92 -14.21 -28.37 -12.63
C ARG A 92 -15.55 -28.46 -11.88
N TRP A 93 -15.49 -28.67 -10.59
CA TRP A 93 -16.68 -28.71 -9.73
C TRP A 93 -17.34 -27.31 -9.62
N VAL A 94 -16.54 -26.25 -9.38
CA VAL A 94 -17.00 -24.86 -9.29
C VAL A 94 -17.66 -24.43 -10.61
N THR A 95 -17.01 -24.67 -11.74
CA THR A 95 -17.57 -24.30 -13.07
C THR A 95 -18.85 -25.04 -13.36
N ARG A 96 -18.94 -26.33 -13.04
CA ARG A 96 -20.19 -27.12 -13.22
C ARG A 96 -21.33 -26.58 -12.35
N LYS A 97 -21.04 -26.11 -11.13
CA LYS A 97 -22.08 -25.63 -10.21
C LYS A 97 -22.51 -24.18 -10.48
N LEU A 98 -21.58 -23.30 -10.82
CA LEU A 98 -21.84 -21.87 -10.95
C LEU A 98 -22.17 -21.44 -12.38
N ALA A 99 -21.77 -22.21 -13.38
CA ALA A 99 -21.98 -21.90 -14.78
C ALA A 99 -22.23 -23.19 -15.61
N PRO A 100 -23.33 -23.88 -15.39
CA PRO A 100 -23.65 -25.08 -16.15
C PRO A 100 -23.74 -24.72 -17.64
N GLY A 101 -22.96 -25.42 -18.49
CA GLY A 101 -22.92 -25.20 -19.95
C GLY A 101 -21.87 -24.21 -20.44
N THR A 102 -21.10 -23.56 -19.57
CA THR A 102 -20.06 -22.57 -19.93
C THR A 102 -18.65 -23.06 -19.62
N LEU A 103 -18.39 -24.35 -19.63
CA LEU A 103 -17.02 -24.84 -19.51
C LEU A 103 -16.18 -24.22 -20.63
N PRO A 104 -15.16 -23.43 -20.33
CA PRO A 104 -14.24 -23.00 -21.36
C PRO A 104 -13.63 -24.26 -22.01
N PRO A 105 -13.40 -24.24 -23.31
CA PRO A 105 -12.71 -25.36 -23.97
C PRO A 105 -11.39 -25.61 -23.23
N PRO A 106 -10.98 -26.86 -23.02
CA PRO A 106 -9.74 -27.18 -22.34
C PRO A 106 -8.61 -26.43 -23.01
N CYS A 107 -7.82 -25.70 -22.21
CA CYS A 107 -6.69 -24.95 -22.73
C CYS A 107 -5.74 -25.91 -23.44
N LEU A 108 -5.46 -25.66 -24.71
CA LEU A 108 -4.55 -26.50 -25.46
C LEU A 108 -3.19 -26.63 -24.75
N PRO A 109 -2.58 -27.81 -24.64
CA PRO A 109 -1.37 -28.02 -23.84
C PRO A 109 -0.22 -27.02 -24.15
N HIS A 110 -0.11 -26.64 -25.43
CA HIS A 110 0.88 -25.66 -25.88
C HIS A 110 0.58 -24.24 -25.40
N LEU A 111 -0.69 -23.85 -25.32
CA LEU A 111 -1.11 -22.54 -24.80
C LEU A 111 -0.86 -22.46 -23.29
N ARG A 112 -1.20 -23.52 -22.55
CA ARG A 112 -0.90 -23.63 -21.13
C ARG A 112 0.60 -23.49 -20.85
N ARG A 113 1.44 -24.21 -21.62
CA ARG A 113 2.91 -24.08 -21.49
C ARG A 113 3.37 -22.64 -21.73
N ARG A 114 2.85 -21.96 -22.76
CA ARG A 114 3.16 -20.55 -23.03
C ARG A 114 2.75 -19.65 -21.87
N VAL A 115 1.54 -19.81 -21.33
CA VAL A 115 1.07 -19.03 -20.19
C VAL A 115 1.96 -19.23 -18.97
N LEU A 116 2.32 -20.47 -18.64
CA LEU A 116 3.21 -20.77 -17.52
C LEU A 116 4.60 -20.18 -17.73
N VAL A 117 5.14 -20.28 -18.95
CA VAL A 117 6.44 -19.68 -19.28
C VAL A 117 6.39 -18.16 -19.18
N CYS A 118 5.37 -17.52 -19.75
CA CYS A 118 5.21 -16.06 -19.66
C CYS A 118 5.04 -15.60 -18.21
N SER A 119 4.28 -16.32 -17.39
CA SER A 119 4.12 -16.02 -15.97
C SER A 119 5.44 -16.17 -15.22
N GLY A 120 6.19 -17.24 -15.47
CA GLY A 120 7.51 -17.46 -14.89
C GLY A 120 8.52 -16.37 -15.28
N VAL A 121 8.55 -15.99 -16.55
CA VAL A 121 9.38 -14.88 -17.04
C VAL A 121 8.96 -13.56 -16.38
N GLY A 122 7.65 -13.31 -16.27
CA GLY A 122 7.14 -12.12 -15.60
C GLY A 122 7.56 -12.04 -14.13
N ILE A 123 7.47 -13.13 -13.39
CA ILE A 123 7.92 -13.21 -11.99
C ILE A 123 9.44 -12.99 -11.90
N LEU A 124 10.22 -13.63 -12.75
CA LEU A 124 11.66 -13.48 -12.78
C LEU A 124 12.09 -12.04 -13.12
N ALA A 125 11.42 -11.42 -14.10
CA ALA A 125 11.65 -10.01 -14.45
C ALA A 125 11.30 -9.09 -13.28
N TRP A 126 10.15 -9.31 -12.64
CA TRP A 126 9.74 -8.57 -11.45
C TRP A 126 10.79 -8.65 -10.34
N CYS A 127 11.17 -9.88 -9.95
CA CYS A 127 12.17 -10.08 -8.91
C CYS A 127 13.55 -9.56 -9.31
N GLY A 128 13.94 -9.71 -10.58
CA GLY A 128 15.22 -9.22 -11.10
C GLY A 128 15.32 -7.70 -11.06
N VAL A 129 14.30 -7.00 -11.56
CA VAL A 129 14.23 -5.53 -11.53
C VAL A 129 14.16 -5.02 -10.09
N ALA A 130 13.36 -5.66 -9.24
CA ALA A 130 13.26 -5.32 -7.83
C ALA A 130 14.58 -5.52 -7.09
N GLY A 131 15.27 -6.64 -7.33
CA GLY A 131 16.58 -6.94 -6.74
C GLY A 131 17.65 -5.97 -7.20
N LEU A 132 17.68 -5.65 -8.51
CA LEU A 132 18.60 -4.65 -9.07
C LEU A 132 18.39 -3.29 -8.38
N ARG A 133 17.12 -2.85 -8.24
CA ARG A 133 16.82 -1.60 -7.55
C ARG A 133 17.32 -1.60 -6.11
N LEU A 134 17.03 -2.65 -5.35
CA LEU A 134 17.49 -2.76 -3.95
C LEU A 134 19.01 -2.74 -3.85
N HIS A 135 19.71 -3.34 -4.83
CA HIS A 135 21.16 -3.36 -4.85
C HIS A 135 21.77 -2.00 -5.26
N THR A 136 21.13 -1.28 -6.17
CA THR A 136 21.61 0.02 -6.68
C THR A 136 21.06 1.21 -5.91
N ALA A 137 20.07 1.03 -5.05
CA ALA A 137 19.52 2.09 -4.20
C ALA A 137 20.54 2.44 -3.10
N HIS A 138 21.23 3.53 -3.30
CA HIS A 138 22.10 4.08 -2.26
C HIS A 138 21.33 5.15 -1.45
N PRO A 139 21.55 5.24 -0.14
CA PRO A 139 21.06 6.39 0.64
C PRO A 139 21.64 7.67 0.00
N THR A 140 20.81 8.68 -0.14
CA THR A 140 21.29 10.01 -0.53
C THR A 140 22.36 10.44 0.46
N GLY A 141 23.53 10.86 -0.04
CA GLY A 141 24.74 11.04 0.77
C GLY A 141 24.66 12.11 1.87
N GLU A 142 23.62 12.97 1.85
CA GLU A 142 23.40 13.93 2.92
C GLU A 142 22.27 13.47 3.86
N PRO A 143 22.50 13.55 5.19
CA PRO A 143 21.47 13.19 6.15
C PRO A 143 20.30 14.18 6.05
N GLY A 144 19.14 13.68 5.65
CA GLY A 144 17.88 14.43 5.62
C GLY A 144 17.40 14.89 7.01
N PRO A 145 16.21 15.50 7.12
CA PRO A 145 15.62 15.88 8.40
C PRO A 145 15.44 14.65 9.32
N ILE A 146 15.46 14.89 10.62
CA ILE A 146 15.12 13.85 11.60
C ILE A 146 13.60 13.74 11.65
N ALA A 147 13.05 12.58 11.29
CA ALA A 147 11.63 12.30 11.40
C ALA A 147 11.33 11.67 12.77
N VAL A 148 10.48 12.33 13.55
CA VAL A 148 9.95 11.83 14.82
C VAL A 148 8.53 11.33 14.59
N ILE A 149 8.34 10.03 14.60
CA ILE A 149 7.01 9.41 14.45
C ILE A 149 6.38 9.31 15.84
N VAL A 150 5.28 10.03 16.03
CA VAL A 150 4.57 10.11 17.32
C VAL A 150 3.41 9.12 17.32
N GLN A 151 3.60 7.96 17.98
CA GLN A 151 2.59 6.90 18.05
C GLN A 151 1.85 6.94 19.37
N GLY A 152 0.64 7.49 19.37
CA GLY A 152 -0.21 7.59 20.57
C GLY A 152 -0.84 6.27 21.01
N ASN A 153 -1.00 5.31 20.09
CA ASN A 153 -1.67 4.02 20.32
C ASN A 153 -3.04 4.18 21.03
N VAL A 154 -3.85 5.09 20.50
CA VAL A 154 -5.20 5.35 21.01
C VAL A 154 -6.18 4.49 20.22
N PRO A 155 -6.88 3.54 20.86
CA PRO A 155 -7.88 2.72 20.19
C PRO A 155 -9.01 3.56 19.58
N GLU A 156 -9.53 3.14 18.44
CA GLU A 156 -10.61 3.84 17.74
C GLU A 156 -11.87 4.00 18.62
N THR A 157 -12.17 2.98 19.42
CA THR A 157 -13.27 3.00 20.38
C THR A 157 -13.13 4.06 21.48
N GLU A 158 -11.90 4.44 21.80
CA GLU A 158 -11.63 5.51 22.76
C GLU A 158 -11.76 6.89 22.12
N LYS A 159 -11.38 7.02 20.83
CA LYS A 159 -11.54 8.25 20.07
C LYS A 159 -13.01 8.64 19.87
N ILE A 160 -13.90 7.65 19.68
CA ILE A 160 -15.31 7.87 19.32
C ILE A 160 -16.21 8.13 20.53
N GLY A 161 -15.77 8.02 21.78
CA GLY A 161 -16.71 8.34 22.84
C GLY A 161 -16.35 8.04 24.28
N ARG A 162 -15.15 7.61 24.61
CA ARG A 162 -14.75 7.28 25.98
C ARG A 162 -13.65 8.15 26.58
N GLN A 163 -12.76 8.70 25.77
CA GLN A 163 -11.73 9.61 26.25
C GLN A 163 -12.05 11.06 25.87
N SER A 164 -11.68 11.98 26.76
CA SER A 164 -11.73 13.39 26.45
C SER A 164 -10.78 13.72 25.29
N PRO A 165 -11.24 14.44 24.25
CA PRO A 165 -10.36 14.94 23.19
C PRO A 165 -9.11 15.64 23.72
N ARG A 166 -9.23 16.30 24.85
CA ARG A 166 -8.12 16.97 25.55
C ARG A 166 -7.07 15.96 26.02
N ASP A 167 -7.47 14.84 26.60
CA ASP A 167 -6.54 13.86 27.15
C ASP A 167 -5.74 13.18 26.04
N ILE A 168 -6.40 12.88 24.90
CA ILE A 168 -5.75 12.37 23.70
C ILE A 168 -4.71 13.38 23.20
N PHE A 169 -5.10 14.64 23.08
CA PHE A 169 -4.19 15.70 22.63
C PHE A 169 -2.99 15.89 23.57
N MET A 170 -3.22 15.91 24.89
CA MET A 170 -2.14 16.01 25.89
C MET A 170 -1.20 14.81 25.83
N ARG A 171 -1.69 13.62 25.52
CA ARG A 171 -0.86 12.42 25.30
C ARG A 171 0.07 12.61 24.10
N TYR A 172 -0.43 13.14 22.98
CA TYR A 172 0.39 13.42 21.79
C TYR A 172 1.43 14.53 22.06
N LEU A 173 1.06 15.57 22.79
CA LEU A 173 2.02 16.60 23.22
C LEU A 173 3.15 16.01 24.09
N GLY A 174 2.81 15.19 25.09
CA GLY A 174 3.81 14.53 25.94
C GLY A 174 4.76 13.63 25.17
N LEU A 175 4.24 12.87 24.19
CA LEU A 175 5.06 12.06 23.31
C LEU A 175 5.93 12.93 22.37
N THR A 176 5.42 14.06 21.92
CA THR A 176 6.19 15.03 21.12
C THR A 176 7.38 15.57 21.91
N ALA A 177 7.19 15.96 23.18
CA ALA A 177 8.28 16.40 24.04
C ALA A 177 9.37 15.33 24.24
N GLN A 178 8.97 14.07 24.43
CA GLN A 178 9.94 12.95 24.46
C GLN A 178 10.68 12.80 23.12
N GLY A 179 9.98 12.98 22.01
CA GLY A 179 10.55 12.96 20.67
C GLY A 179 11.56 14.09 20.43
N VAL A 180 11.32 15.30 20.97
CA VAL A 180 12.28 16.42 20.94
C VAL A 180 13.57 16.02 21.63
N GLN A 181 13.48 15.49 22.85
CA GLN A 181 14.66 15.07 23.61
C GLN A 181 15.45 13.99 22.89
N ALA A 182 14.76 12.99 22.34
CA ALA A 182 15.40 11.92 21.58
C ALA A 182 16.07 12.43 20.29
N ALA A 183 15.44 13.35 19.58
CA ALA A 183 15.98 13.94 18.36
C ALA A 183 17.21 14.84 18.66
N GLN A 184 17.17 15.61 19.72
CA GLN A 184 18.30 16.43 20.17
C GLN A 184 19.50 15.56 20.58
N ALA A 185 19.25 14.47 21.33
CA ALA A 185 20.30 13.51 21.70
C ALA A 185 20.92 12.86 20.46
N LEU A 186 20.08 12.47 19.48
CA LEU A 186 20.53 11.91 18.21
C LEU A 186 21.39 12.90 17.43
N GLN A 187 20.97 14.17 17.34
CA GLN A 187 21.75 15.23 16.69
C GLN A 187 23.11 15.41 17.36
N THR A 188 23.15 15.46 18.70
CA THR A 188 24.39 15.62 19.44
C THR A 188 25.37 14.48 19.20
N THR A 189 24.83 13.22 19.10
CA THR A 189 25.65 12.02 18.91
C THR A 189 26.15 11.84 17.48
N GLN A 190 25.34 12.20 16.48
CA GLN A 190 25.62 11.92 15.06
C GLN A 190 26.23 13.11 14.31
N ARG A 191 26.17 14.33 14.87
CA ARG A 191 26.66 15.54 14.19
C ARG A 191 28.19 15.56 14.14
N LYS A 192 28.72 15.73 12.96
CA LYS A 192 30.15 15.95 12.73
C LYS A 192 30.51 17.41 13.00
N PRO A 193 31.77 17.72 13.39
CA PRO A 193 32.24 19.09 13.52
C PRO A 193 32.01 19.87 12.21
N GLY A 194 31.34 21.03 12.31
CA GLY A 194 31.05 21.90 11.16
C GLY A 194 29.72 21.59 10.43
N GLU A 195 29.00 20.53 10.78
CA GLU A 195 27.68 20.27 10.23
C GLU A 195 26.60 21.13 10.89
N HIS A 196 25.61 21.58 10.12
CA HIS A 196 24.44 22.28 10.63
C HIS A 196 23.49 21.32 11.37
N PHE A 197 22.67 21.87 12.26
CA PHE A 197 21.58 21.10 12.87
C PHE A 197 20.58 20.68 11.82
N ARG A 198 20.18 19.43 11.86
CA ARG A 198 19.15 18.87 10.96
C ARG A 198 17.77 19.34 11.40
N PRO A 199 16.90 19.74 10.50
CA PRO A 199 15.50 20.00 10.83
C PRO A 199 14.85 18.77 11.47
N ILE A 200 13.99 19.00 12.46
CA ILE A 200 13.20 17.93 13.10
C ILE A 200 11.77 18.07 12.59
N VAL A 201 11.21 16.96 12.07
CA VAL A 201 9.85 16.90 11.56
C VAL A 201 9.05 15.91 12.40
N PHE A 202 7.97 16.38 13.01
CA PHE A 202 7.07 15.54 13.79
C PHE A 202 5.94 15.03 12.91
N LEU A 203 5.72 13.71 12.91
CA LEU A 203 4.66 13.05 12.18
C LEU A 203 3.63 12.49 13.16
N TRP A 204 2.49 13.14 13.24
CA TRP A 204 1.34 12.68 14.01
C TRP A 204 0.41 11.84 13.13
N PRO A 205 -0.21 10.76 13.65
CA PRO A 205 -1.16 9.97 12.88
C PRO A 205 -2.46 10.74 12.67
N GLU A 206 -3.27 10.25 11.73
CA GLU A 206 -4.63 10.74 11.50
C GLU A 206 -5.45 10.69 12.81
N THR A 207 -6.35 11.65 12.97
CA THR A 207 -7.21 11.78 14.16
C THR A 207 -6.47 11.90 15.50
N SER A 208 -5.25 12.39 15.49
CA SER A 208 -4.49 12.70 16.71
C SER A 208 -5.06 13.90 17.50
N PHE A 209 -5.84 14.73 16.82
CA PHE A 209 -6.59 15.85 17.41
C PHE A 209 -8.10 15.61 17.19
N PRO A 210 -8.77 14.85 18.07
CA PRO A 210 -10.15 14.46 17.90
C PRO A 210 -11.13 15.59 18.31
N GLY A 211 -10.97 16.76 17.74
CA GLY A 211 -11.85 17.91 17.93
C GLY A 211 -12.70 18.16 16.70
N TYR A 212 -13.79 18.93 16.88
CA TYR A 212 -14.60 19.42 15.76
C TYR A 212 -13.89 20.50 14.93
N GLU A 213 -12.79 21.03 15.46
CA GLU A 213 -12.01 22.10 14.86
C GLU A 213 -10.65 21.57 14.37
N LEU A 214 -10.23 21.99 13.18
CA LEU A 214 -8.92 21.65 12.66
C LEU A 214 -7.84 22.35 13.51
N ILE A 215 -6.71 21.67 13.75
CA ILE A 215 -5.57 22.22 14.51
C ILE A 215 -5.15 23.60 14.00
N GLN A 216 -5.14 23.80 12.68
CA GLN A 216 -4.77 25.07 12.06
C GLN A 216 -5.71 26.23 12.43
N ASN A 217 -6.95 25.93 12.80
CA ASN A 217 -7.95 26.91 13.18
C ASN A 217 -8.00 27.17 14.69
N SER A 218 -7.29 26.36 15.49
CA SER A 218 -7.22 26.51 16.94
C SER A 218 -5.93 27.21 17.37
N PRO A 219 -5.93 28.51 17.71
CA PRO A 219 -4.75 29.22 18.17
C PRO A 219 -4.13 28.59 19.43
N ARG A 220 -4.96 28.09 20.34
CA ARG A 220 -4.53 27.44 21.59
C ARG A 220 -3.80 26.12 21.31
N ALA A 221 -4.31 25.31 20.39
CA ALA A 221 -3.67 24.05 20.01
C ALA A 221 -2.32 24.30 19.33
N ARG A 222 -2.26 25.28 18.42
CA ARG A 222 -0.99 25.68 17.76
C ARG A 222 0.04 26.18 18.76
N GLN A 223 -0.37 27.04 19.69
CA GLN A 223 0.52 27.53 20.74
C GLN A 223 1.06 26.40 21.62
N ALA A 224 0.18 25.50 22.07
CA ALA A 224 0.59 24.33 22.85
C ALA A 224 1.62 23.46 22.08
N ILE A 225 1.38 23.19 20.79
CA ILE A 225 2.34 22.44 19.97
C ILE A 225 3.70 23.15 19.91
N MET A 226 3.71 24.47 19.70
CA MET A 226 4.95 25.23 19.65
C MET A 226 5.70 25.21 20.98
N GLU A 227 5.00 25.33 22.10
CA GLU A 227 5.61 25.29 23.46
C GLU A 227 6.22 23.90 23.78
N TRP A 228 5.68 22.82 23.25
CA TRP A 228 6.15 21.46 23.53
C TRP A 228 7.15 20.95 22.48
N ALA A 229 7.25 21.60 21.33
CA ALA A 229 8.19 21.27 20.27
C ALA A 229 9.53 22.03 20.32
N VAL A 230 9.71 22.86 21.32
CA VAL A 230 10.95 23.59 21.60
C VAL A 230 11.65 22.94 22.79
#